data_aefbb914a429c8781c97630c2ca52285
#
_entry.id   aefbb914a429c8781c97630c2ca52285
#
_cell.length_a   1.000
_cell.length_b   1.000
_cell.length_c   1.000
_cell.angle_alpha   90.00
_cell.angle_beta   90.00
_cell.angle_gamma   90.00
#
_symmetry.space_group_name_H-M   'P 1'
#
loop_
_entity.id
_entity.type
_entity.pdbx_description
1 polymer ?
#
loop_
_entity_poly.entity_id
_entity_poly.type
_entity_poly.pdbx_seq_one_letter_code
_entity_poly.pdbx_strand_id
1 'polypeptide(L)'
;MMKEVDELFKDINLAEEVMELSGENPYDCYQCGTCSASCPFIEEMDLKPDEVIRYVVLNRKEVLKSKTIWICASCFECAERCPRDINITKLMEALRQIILRKNVDYTEIEKIGEEEKRTIPQIAFVSLFRKNVG
;
A
#
# COMPACT_ATOMS: atom_id res chain seq x y z
N MET A 1 15.15 7.89 2.74
CA MET A 1 13.91 7.09 2.52
C MET A 1 12.66 7.96 2.37
N MET A 2 12.31 8.82 3.30
CA MET A 2 11.08 9.63 3.20
C MET A 2 11.13 10.73 2.12
N LYS A 3 12.26 11.34 1.85
CA LYS A 3 12.44 12.35 0.78
C LYS A 3 12.45 11.73 -0.62
N GLU A 4 12.98 10.52 -0.75
CA GLU A 4 13.00 9.78 -2.03
C GLU A 4 11.61 9.41 -2.52
N VAL A 5 10.69 9.07 -1.62
CA VAL A 5 9.30 8.72 -1.96
C VAL A 5 8.59 9.94 -2.56
N ASP A 6 8.79 11.14 -2.02
CA ASP A 6 8.14 12.36 -2.52
C ASP A 6 8.60 12.74 -3.93
N GLU A 7 9.89 12.56 -4.24
CA GLU A 7 10.42 12.82 -5.57
C GLU A 7 9.99 11.75 -6.59
N LEU A 8 9.96 10.48 -6.16
CA LEU A 8 9.63 9.35 -7.03
C LEU A 8 8.18 9.35 -7.51
N PHE A 9 7.26 9.91 -6.72
CA PHE A 9 5.82 9.90 -6.98
C PHE A 9 5.24 11.28 -7.32
N LYS A 10 6.09 12.28 -7.58
CA LYS A 10 5.69 13.67 -7.80
C LYS A 10 4.72 13.86 -8.98
N ASP A 11 4.95 13.13 -10.07
CA ASP A 11 4.23 13.28 -11.33
C ASP A 11 3.07 12.30 -11.52
N ILE A 12 2.77 11.47 -10.51
CA ILE A 12 1.72 10.46 -10.60
C ILE A 12 0.37 11.04 -10.17
N ASN A 13 -0.67 10.84 -10.99
CA ASN A 13 -2.04 11.02 -10.55
C ASN A 13 -2.49 9.75 -9.78
N LEU A 14 -2.49 9.86 -8.47
CA LEU A 14 -2.70 8.71 -7.59
C LEU A 14 -4.07 8.04 -7.79
N ALA A 15 -5.12 8.83 -8.04
CA ALA A 15 -6.45 8.29 -8.26
C ALA A 15 -6.54 7.49 -9.57
N GLU A 16 -5.93 7.99 -10.65
CA GLU A 16 -5.91 7.29 -11.94
C GLU A 16 -5.10 5.98 -11.86
N GLU A 17 -3.93 6.02 -11.24
CA GLU A 17 -3.08 4.84 -11.06
C GLU A 17 -3.78 3.77 -10.21
N VAL A 18 -4.44 4.19 -9.13
CA VAL A 18 -5.23 3.29 -8.29
C VAL A 18 -6.40 2.70 -9.05
N MET A 19 -7.10 3.48 -9.87
CA MET A 19 -8.20 2.99 -10.71
C MET A 19 -7.72 1.97 -11.73
N GLU A 20 -6.59 2.21 -12.37
CA GLU A 20 -5.99 1.30 -13.35
C GLU A 20 -5.60 -0.04 -12.71
N LEU A 21 -4.97 0.00 -11.53
CA LEU A 21 -4.50 -1.19 -10.84
C LEU A 21 -5.59 -1.98 -10.13
N SER A 22 -6.54 -1.29 -9.51
CA SER A 22 -7.61 -1.92 -8.72
C SER A 22 -8.86 -2.27 -9.51
N GLY A 23 -9.13 -1.51 -10.57
CA GLY A 23 -10.40 -1.54 -11.28
C GLY A 23 -11.56 -0.89 -10.52
N GLU A 24 -11.28 -0.23 -9.40
CA GLU A 24 -12.26 0.42 -8.53
C GLU A 24 -12.17 1.94 -8.67
N ASN A 25 -13.32 2.63 -8.62
CA ASN A 25 -13.38 4.09 -8.72
C ASN A 25 -13.42 4.74 -7.32
N PRO A 26 -12.35 5.37 -6.83
CA PRO A 26 -12.34 6.00 -5.52
C PRO A 26 -13.26 7.23 -5.43
N TYR A 27 -13.63 7.84 -6.56
CA TYR A 27 -14.53 9.00 -6.60
C TYR A 27 -15.99 8.66 -6.23
N ASP A 28 -16.38 7.40 -6.29
CA ASP A 28 -17.72 6.96 -5.90
C ASP A 28 -17.96 7.00 -4.38
N CYS A 29 -16.87 7.17 -3.60
CA CYS A 29 -16.93 7.25 -2.15
C CYS A 29 -17.52 8.59 -1.67
N TYR A 30 -18.62 8.54 -0.90
CA TYR A 30 -19.20 9.73 -0.27
C TYR A 30 -18.81 9.90 1.22
N GLN A 31 -17.77 9.20 1.65
CA GLN A 31 -17.19 9.36 3.01
C GLN A 31 -18.15 9.02 4.16
N CYS A 32 -18.93 7.96 4.03
CA CYS A 32 -19.88 7.54 5.08
C CYS A 32 -19.21 6.96 6.33
N GLY A 33 -17.94 6.54 6.24
CA GLY A 33 -17.16 6.02 7.37
C GLY A 33 -17.48 4.57 7.77
N THR A 34 -18.37 3.87 7.07
CA THR A 34 -18.74 2.48 7.39
C THR A 34 -17.55 1.53 7.34
N CYS A 35 -16.65 1.71 6.35
CA CYS A 35 -15.43 0.93 6.22
C CYS A 35 -14.49 1.08 7.42
N SER A 36 -14.37 2.29 7.96
CA SER A 36 -13.56 2.55 9.15
C SER A 36 -14.20 1.99 10.42
N ALA A 37 -15.54 2.09 10.53
CA ALA A 37 -16.28 1.53 11.65
C ALA A 37 -16.25 -0.01 11.72
N SER A 38 -16.10 -0.68 10.57
CA SER A 38 -16.07 -2.14 10.47
C SER A 38 -14.68 -2.75 10.50
N CYS A 39 -13.63 -1.95 10.38
CA CYS A 39 -12.26 -2.45 10.31
C CYS A 39 -11.79 -3.03 11.66
N PRO A 40 -11.43 -4.33 11.73
CA PRO A 40 -10.97 -4.93 12.97
C PRO A 40 -9.57 -4.45 13.41
N PHE A 41 -8.81 -3.82 12.53
CA PHE A 41 -7.45 -3.33 12.78
C PHE A 41 -7.38 -1.80 12.91
N ILE A 42 -8.50 -1.13 13.09
CA ILE A 42 -8.59 0.34 13.08
C ILE A 42 -7.70 1.02 14.12
N GLU A 43 -7.50 0.39 15.27
CA GLU A 43 -6.69 0.93 16.36
C GLU A 43 -5.19 0.98 16.04
N GLU A 44 -4.73 0.10 15.15
CA GLU A 44 -3.33 0.03 14.73
C GLU A 44 -3.02 0.94 13.53
N MET A 45 -4.06 1.45 12.87
CA MET A 45 -3.94 2.26 11.67
C MET A 45 -3.67 3.73 12.00
N ASP A 46 -2.74 4.34 11.28
CA ASP A 46 -2.45 5.78 11.33
C ASP A 46 -3.45 6.62 10.51
N LEU A 47 -3.96 6.07 9.41
CA LEU A 47 -5.06 6.61 8.62
C LEU A 47 -6.20 5.59 8.58
N LYS A 48 -7.41 6.06 8.76
CA LYS A 48 -8.60 5.22 8.63
C LYS A 48 -8.88 4.86 7.17
N PRO A 49 -9.54 3.75 6.86
CA PRO A 49 -9.85 3.36 5.49
C PRO A 49 -10.58 4.43 4.66
N ASP A 50 -11.52 5.16 5.23
CA ASP A 50 -12.20 6.28 4.56
C ASP A 50 -11.25 7.46 4.30
N GLU A 51 -10.34 7.74 5.22
CA GLU A 51 -9.30 8.76 5.04
C GLU A 51 -8.33 8.37 3.92
N VAL A 52 -7.95 7.09 3.81
CA VAL A 52 -7.10 6.62 2.71
C VAL A 52 -7.74 6.91 1.36
N ILE A 53 -9.04 6.62 1.19
CA ILE A 53 -9.77 6.93 -0.05
C ILE A 53 -9.77 8.43 -0.31
N ARG A 54 -10.01 9.23 0.71
CA ARG A 54 -9.99 10.70 0.60
C ARG A 54 -8.63 11.23 0.16
N TYR A 55 -7.53 10.70 0.71
CA TYR A 55 -6.17 11.05 0.32
C TYR A 55 -5.88 10.69 -1.15
N VAL A 56 -6.36 9.53 -1.60
CA VAL A 56 -6.25 9.11 -3.00
C VAL A 56 -6.99 10.07 -3.92
N VAL A 57 -8.24 10.41 -3.62
CA VAL A 57 -9.06 11.33 -4.40
C VAL A 57 -8.43 12.73 -4.47
N LEU A 58 -7.85 13.20 -3.37
CA LEU A 58 -7.17 14.50 -3.29
C LEU A 58 -5.73 14.46 -3.82
N ASN A 59 -5.30 13.35 -4.40
CA ASN A 59 -3.94 13.14 -4.92
C ASN A 59 -2.84 13.43 -3.88
N ARG A 60 -3.10 13.12 -2.61
CA ARG A 60 -2.16 13.31 -1.51
C ARG A 60 -1.22 12.12 -1.37
N LYS A 61 0.03 12.32 -1.72
CA LYS A 61 1.07 11.27 -1.73
C LYS A 61 1.45 10.76 -0.33
N GLU A 62 1.09 11.51 0.70
CA GLU A 62 1.32 11.12 2.10
C GLU A 62 0.71 9.74 2.43
N VAL A 63 -0.36 9.35 1.74
CA VAL A 63 -0.97 8.02 1.90
C VAL A 63 0.01 6.89 1.60
N LEU A 64 0.94 7.08 0.68
CA LEU A 64 1.96 6.06 0.33
C LEU A 64 2.97 5.82 1.47
N LYS A 65 3.06 6.75 2.42
CA LYS A 65 3.91 6.62 3.62
C LYS A 65 3.14 6.07 4.82
N SER A 66 1.82 5.94 4.70
CA SER A 66 0.95 5.44 5.76
C SER A 66 1.22 3.98 6.08
N LYS A 67 1.16 3.64 7.37
CA LYS A 67 1.23 2.25 7.83
C LYS A 67 -0.04 1.47 7.49
N THR A 68 -1.16 2.16 7.36
CA THR A 68 -2.49 1.57 7.13
C THR A 68 -2.51 0.62 5.94
N ILE A 69 -1.86 0.99 4.82
CA ILE A 69 -1.82 0.14 3.63
C ILE A 69 -1.12 -1.21 3.87
N TRP A 70 -0.21 -1.27 4.85
CA TRP A 70 0.53 -2.48 5.25
C TRP A 70 -0.15 -3.24 6.39
N ILE A 71 -0.89 -2.55 7.27
CA ILE A 71 -1.66 -3.13 8.36
C ILE A 71 -2.91 -3.85 7.85
N CYS A 72 -3.49 -3.38 6.74
CA CYS A 72 -4.66 -4.00 6.13
C CYS A 72 -4.44 -5.49 5.84
N ALA A 73 -5.16 -6.35 6.55
CA ALA A 73 -5.07 -7.80 6.43
C ALA A 73 -5.88 -8.39 5.28
N SER A 74 -6.47 -7.55 4.43
CA SER A 74 -7.32 -7.97 3.30
C SER A 74 -8.48 -8.88 3.72
N CYS A 75 -9.14 -8.55 4.85
CA CYS A 75 -10.25 -9.33 5.37
C CYS A 75 -11.58 -9.11 4.61
N PHE A 76 -11.66 -8.12 3.71
CA PHE A 76 -12.84 -7.75 2.92
C PHE A 76 -14.05 -7.23 3.69
N GLU A 77 -14.01 -7.11 5.00
CA GLU A 77 -15.13 -6.63 5.82
C GLU A 77 -15.62 -5.23 5.37
N CYS A 78 -14.68 -4.33 5.08
CA CYS A 78 -14.99 -3.00 4.56
C CYS A 78 -15.62 -3.01 3.17
N ALA A 79 -15.21 -3.95 2.31
CA ALA A 79 -15.75 -4.10 0.96
C ALA A 79 -17.20 -4.58 0.99
N GLU A 80 -17.50 -5.59 1.81
CA GLU A 80 -18.86 -6.14 1.98
C GLU A 80 -19.85 -5.12 2.57
N ARG A 81 -19.36 -4.22 3.41
CA ARG A 81 -20.20 -3.21 4.07
C ARG A 81 -20.30 -1.88 3.32
N CYS A 82 -19.58 -1.72 2.24
CA CYS A 82 -19.58 -0.47 1.48
C CYS A 82 -20.92 -0.27 0.76
N PRO A 83 -21.69 0.81 1.06
CA PRO A 83 -22.97 1.06 0.39
C PRO A 83 -22.84 1.47 -1.08
N ARG A 84 -21.62 1.76 -1.53
CA ARG A 84 -21.29 2.11 -2.92
C ARG A 84 -20.55 0.98 -3.66
N ASP A 85 -20.49 -0.21 -3.06
CA ASP A 85 -19.83 -1.40 -3.61
C ASP A 85 -18.36 -1.20 -4.00
N ILE A 86 -17.66 -0.27 -3.33
CA ILE A 86 -16.24 -0.04 -3.55
C ILE A 86 -15.46 -1.11 -2.80
N ASN A 87 -14.61 -1.83 -3.50
CA ASN A 87 -13.70 -2.79 -2.88
C ASN A 87 -12.45 -2.10 -2.35
N ILE A 88 -12.52 -1.64 -1.10
CA ILE A 88 -11.45 -0.89 -0.43
C ILE A 88 -10.18 -1.74 -0.27
N THR A 89 -10.33 -3.05 -0.14
CA THR A 89 -9.20 -3.98 -0.07
C THR A 89 -8.37 -3.95 -1.35
N LYS A 90 -9.01 -3.89 -2.52
CA LYS A 90 -8.30 -3.73 -3.81
C LYS A 90 -7.61 -2.38 -3.91
N LEU A 91 -8.21 -1.31 -3.37
CA LEU A 91 -7.56 0.01 -3.32
C LEU A 91 -6.30 -0.03 -2.45
N MET A 92 -6.34 -0.70 -1.29
CA MET A 92 -5.16 -0.89 -0.43
C MET A 92 -4.07 -1.68 -1.15
N GLU A 93 -4.45 -2.73 -1.86
CA GLU A 93 -3.50 -3.54 -2.65
C GLU A 93 -2.87 -2.73 -3.80
N ALA A 94 -3.67 -1.92 -4.50
CA ALA A 94 -3.15 -1.04 -5.55
C ALA A 94 -2.11 -0.05 -5.01
N LEU A 95 -2.35 0.53 -3.84
CA LEU A 95 -1.39 1.42 -3.18
C LEU A 95 -0.08 0.70 -2.83
N ARG A 96 -0.14 -0.54 -2.35
CA ARG A 96 1.04 -1.39 -2.12
C ARG A 96 1.82 -1.62 -3.42
N GLN A 97 1.11 -1.97 -4.50
CA GLN A 97 1.72 -2.22 -5.81
C GLN A 97 2.41 -0.99 -6.37
N ILE A 98 1.82 0.20 -6.23
CA ILE A 98 2.44 1.46 -6.66
C ILE A 98 3.81 1.64 -6.01
N ILE A 99 3.92 1.37 -4.71
CA ILE A 99 5.18 1.46 -3.98
C ILE A 99 6.16 0.39 -4.44
N LEU A 100 5.72 -0.87 -4.50
CA LEU A 100 6.58 -2.02 -4.79
C LEU A 100 7.10 -2.01 -6.23
N ARG A 101 6.30 -1.55 -7.19
CA ARG A 101 6.71 -1.46 -8.61
C ARG A 101 7.87 -0.48 -8.85
N LYS A 102 8.11 0.45 -7.95
CA LYS A 102 9.26 1.36 -8.02
C LYS A 102 10.56 0.77 -7.43
N ASN A 103 10.54 -0.50 -7.05
CA ASN A 103 11.69 -1.19 -6.44
C ASN A 103 12.26 -0.46 -5.21
N VAL A 104 11.43 0.21 -4.42
CA VAL A 104 11.84 0.94 -3.22
C VAL A 104 12.41 -0.02 -2.17
N ASP A 105 12.01 -1.27 -2.23
CA ASP A 105 12.42 -2.37 -1.36
C ASP A 105 13.56 -3.23 -1.98
N TYR A 106 14.16 -2.76 -3.07
CA TYR A 106 15.28 -3.45 -3.72
C TYR A 106 16.54 -3.40 -2.84
N THR A 107 17.14 -4.57 -2.62
CA THR A 107 18.39 -4.70 -1.88
C THR A 107 19.38 -5.56 -2.67
N GLU A 108 20.59 -5.07 -2.85
CA GLU A 108 21.67 -5.84 -3.45
C GLU A 108 22.42 -6.63 -2.38
N ILE A 109 22.63 -7.93 -2.60
CA ILE A 109 23.31 -8.82 -1.65
C ILE A 109 24.72 -8.32 -1.33
N GLU A 110 25.38 -7.69 -2.29
CA GLU A 110 26.75 -7.17 -2.13
C GLU A 110 26.82 -6.04 -1.11
N LYS A 111 25.71 -5.29 -0.92
CA LYS A 111 25.63 -4.19 0.05
C LYS A 111 25.35 -4.64 1.49
N ILE A 112 24.98 -5.93 1.67
CA ILE A 112 24.73 -6.49 2.99
C ILE A 112 26.07 -6.87 3.63
N GLY A 113 26.30 -6.42 4.86
CA GLY A 113 27.50 -6.74 5.62
C GLY A 113 27.69 -8.25 5.87
N GLU A 114 28.92 -8.72 5.91
CA GLU A 114 29.20 -10.16 6.12
C GLU A 114 28.66 -10.69 7.46
N GLU A 115 28.63 -9.88 8.52
CA GLU A 115 28.04 -10.27 9.80
C GLU A 115 26.51 -10.39 9.71
N GLU A 116 25.87 -9.46 9.01
CA GLU A 116 24.43 -9.50 8.76
C GLU A 116 24.05 -10.72 7.91
N LYS A 117 24.84 -11.05 6.88
CA LYS A 117 24.63 -12.25 6.06
C LYS A 117 24.63 -13.54 6.87
N ARG A 118 25.43 -13.61 7.95
CA ARG A 118 25.49 -14.80 8.83
C ARG A 118 24.27 -14.92 9.74
N THR A 119 23.63 -13.81 10.08
CA THR A 119 22.45 -13.80 10.94
C THR A 119 21.14 -13.98 10.18
N ILE A 120 21.12 -13.66 8.88
CA ILE A 120 19.94 -13.76 8.03
C ILE A 120 19.70 -15.23 7.66
N PRO A 121 18.45 -15.75 7.82
CA PRO A 121 18.12 -17.10 7.39
C PRO A 121 18.31 -17.29 5.88
N GLN A 122 18.79 -18.46 5.46
CA GLN A 122 19.04 -18.77 4.04
C GLN A 122 17.82 -18.58 3.15
N ILE A 123 16.62 -18.81 3.67
CA ILE A 123 15.37 -18.61 2.91
C ILE A 123 15.17 -17.15 2.47
N ALA A 124 15.68 -16.18 3.24
CA ALA A 124 15.62 -14.76 2.87
C ALA A 124 16.45 -14.49 1.60
N PHE A 125 17.62 -15.10 1.47
CA PHE A 125 18.44 -15.00 0.26
C PHE A 125 17.76 -15.66 -0.94
N VAL A 126 17.16 -16.82 -0.76
CA VAL A 126 16.40 -17.51 -1.82
C VAL A 126 15.24 -16.62 -2.30
N SER A 127 14.53 -15.99 -1.38
CA SER A 127 13.43 -15.06 -1.70
C SER A 127 13.92 -13.82 -2.46
N LEU A 128 15.06 -13.26 -2.06
CA LEU A 128 15.69 -12.14 -2.73
C LEU A 128 16.13 -12.50 -4.15
N PHE A 129 16.74 -13.64 -4.36
CA PHE A 129 17.12 -14.14 -5.69
C PHE A 129 15.90 -14.31 -6.59
N ARG A 130 14.83 -14.91 -6.10
CA ARG A 130 13.59 -15.10 -6.87
C ARG A 130 12.98 -13.76 -7.30
N LYS A 131 13.03 -12.76 -6.44
CA LYS A 131 12.55 -11.42 -6.74
C LYS A 131 13.35 -10.75 -7.87
N ASN A 132 14.64 -11.00 -7.93
CA ASN A 132 15.55 -10.34 -8.88
C ASN A 132 15.69 -11.06 -10.23
N VAL A 133 15.13 -12.26 -10.39
CA VAL A 133 15.21 -13.08 -11.62
C VAL A 133 13.95 -12.99 -12.49
N GLY A 134 12.91 -12.30 -12.01
CA GLY A 134 11.63 -12.11 -12.71
C GLY A 134 11.65 -11.02 -13.78
#